data_ce12f677acd3d6038f6119e16a93f27f
#
_entry.id   ce12f677acd3d6038f6119e16a93f27f
#
_cell.length_a   1.000
_cell.length_b   1.000
_cell.length_c   1.000
_cell.angle_alpha   90.00
_cell.angle_beta   90.00
_cell.angle_gamma   90.00
#
_symmetry.space_group_name_H-M   'P 1'
#
loop_
_entity.id
_entity.type
_entity.pdbx_description
1 polymer ?
#
loop_
_entity_poly.entity_id
_entity_poly.type
_entity_poly.pdbx_seq_one_letter_code
_entity_poly.pdbx_strand_id
1 'polypeptide(L)'
;IYRANRKIRSNNRHLYRNYVEMLGKEEQARIQREINEKRIADLEAKFRDTQGVTPNPVSDNVEAETTQKVKYQNSRMTVDDTKELYSAVVNIMESSPEIYRLGFNVERLSELVHSRPRYVSQAINQEYGSNFNTLLNEYRIKEACCRLGGNPDYVNMTIEGIAESVGFKSRTSFGALFKSITGLSPSAYQKMSRME
;
A
#
# COMPACT_ATOMS: atom_id res chain seq x y z
N ILE A 1 -10.76 39.11 13.17
CA ILE A 1 -10.93 38.30 11.96
C ILE A 1 -9.62 38.18 11.19
N TYR A 2 -8.91 39.24 10.84
CA TYR A 2 -7.67 39.20 10.04
C TYR A 2 -6.53 38.41 10.71
N ARG A 3 -6.29 38.59 12.00
CA ARG A 3 -5.26 37.85 12.76
C ARG A 3 -5.57 36.35 12.86
N ALA A 4 -6.84 35.96 13.03
CA ALA A 4 -7.28 34.57 13.07
C ALA A 4 -7.06 33.87 11.71
N ASN A 5 -7.43 34.53 10.60
CA ASN A 5 -7.21 33.99 9.25
C ASN A 5 -5.72 33.83 8.92
N ARG A 6 -4.85 34.75 9.39
CA ARG A 6 -3.40 34.65 9.20
C ARG A 6 -2.84 33.42 9.97
N LYS A 7 -3.29 33.19 11.19
CA LYS A 7 -2.88 32.06 12.02
C LYS A 7 -3.34 30.74 11.39
N ILE A 8 -4.58 30.66 10.88
CA ILE A 8 -5.11 29.48 10.18
C ILE A 8 -4.27 29.18 8.93
N ARG A 9 -3.94 30.17 8.11
CA ARG A 9 -3.11 29.99 6.92
C ARG A 9 -1.70 29.49 7.26
N SER A 10 -1.09 30.04 8.33
CA SER A 10 0.22 29.59 8.80
C SER A 10 0.18 28.13 9.26
N ASN A 11 -0.81 27.74 10.05
CA ASN A 11 -0.98 26.36 10.51
C ASN A 11 -1.22 25.40 9.34
N ASN A 12 -2.06 25.77 8.37
CA ASN A 12 -2.34 24.95 7.19
C ASN A 12 -1.07 24.73 6.35
N ARG A 13 -0.24 25.79 6.20
CA ARG A 13 1.04 25.65 5.48
C ARG A 13 2.00 24.71 6.22
N HIS A 14 2.06 24.79 7.52
CA HIS A 14 2.91 23.91 8.34
C HIS A 14 2.43 22.45 8.23
N LEU A 15 1.13 22.20 8.35
CA LEU A 15 0.55 20.87 8.18
C LEU A 15 0.82 20.30 6.79
N TYR A 16 0.65 21.12 5.75
CA TYR A 16 0.94 20.71 4.38
C TYR A 16 2.41 20.28 4.23
N ARG A 17 3.36 21.10 4.65
CA ARG A 17 4.78 20.79 4.56
C ARG A 17 5.15 19.53 5.32
N ASN A 18 4.67 19.40 6.54
CA ASN A 18 4.93 18.19 7.35
C ASN A 18 4.41 16.92 6.66
N TYR A 19 3.20 17.00 6.08
CA TYR A 19 2.62 15.86 5.39
C TYR A 19 3.39 15.51 4.10
N VAL A 20 3.76 16.50 3.30
CA VAL A 20 4.58 16.30 2.08
C VAL A 20 5.97 15.76 2.44
N GLU A 21 6.60 16.25 3.48
CA GLU A 21 7.88 15.73 3.96
C GLU A 21 7.78 14.27 4.43
N MET A 22 6.70 13.94 5.13
CA MET A 22 6.43 12.55 5.53
C MET A 22 6.28 11.64 4.32
N LEU A 23 5.48 12.04 3.32
CA LEU A 23 5.32 11.28 2.07
C LEU A 23 6.66 11.09 1.34
N GLY A 24 7.49 12.14 1.30
CA GLY A 24 8.83 12.06 0.70
C GLY A 24 9.74 11.06 1.40
N LYS A 25 9.72 11.02 2.73
CA LYS A 25 10.51 10.05 3.52
C LYS A 25 10.02 8.61 3.30
N GLU A 26 8.71 8.39 3.22
CA GLU A 26 8.16 7.07 2.93
C GLU A 26 8.56 6.59 1.54
N GLU A 27 8.50 7.47 0.54
CA GLU A 27 8.90 7.13 -0.83
C GLU A 27 10.39 6.81 -0.92
N GLN A 28 11.26 7.58 -0.24
CA GLN A 28 12.69 7.28 -0.16
C GLN A 28 12.95 5.94 0.52
N ALA A 29 12.23 5.62 1.59
CA ALA A 29 12.36 4.34 2.28
C ALA A 29 11.90 3.16 1.39
N ARG A 30 10.87 3.36 0.54
CA ARG A 30 10.41 2.38 -0.44
C ARG A 30 11.47 2.11 -1.50
N ILE A 31 12.01 3.17 -2.10
CA ILE A 31 13.07 3.08 -3.12
C ILE A 31 14.31 2.37 -2.53
N GLN A 32 14.68 2.70 -1.30
CA GLN A 32 15.83 2.08 -0.64
C GLN A 32 15.62 0.59 -0.39
N ARG A 33 14.39 0.17 -0.02
CA ARG A 33 14.05 -1.26 0.12
C ARG A 33 14.18 -1.98 -1.23
N GLU A 34 13.62 -1.43 -2.30
CA GLU A 34 13.70 -2.02 -3.63
C GLU A 34 15.15 -2.17 -4.12
N ILE A 35 16.01 -1.17 -3.87
CA ILE A 35 17.44 -1.23 -4.19
C ILE A 35 18.12 -2.36 -3.39
N ASN A 36 17.82 -2.46 -2.10
CA ASN A 36 18.39 -3.48 -1.24
C ASN A 36 17.97 -4.90 -1.66
N GLU A 37 16.68 -5.09 -1.99
CA GLU A 37 16.15 -6.36 -2.49
C GLU A 37 16.82 -6.79 -3.80
N LYS A 38 16.98 -5.88 -4.77
CA LYS A 38 17.72 -6.14 -6.00
C LYS A 38 19.19 -6.51 -5.72
N ARG A 39 19.82 -5.83 -4.75
CA ARG A 39 21.21 -6.11 -4.38
C ARG A 39 21.37 -7.47 -3.71
N ILE A 40 20.43 -7.88 -2.89
CA ILE A 40 20.39 -9.22 -2.28
C ILE A 40 20.22 -10.28 -3.39
N ALA A 41 19.27 -10.10 -4.30
CA ALA A 41 19.04 -11.02 -5.41
C ALA A 41 20.29 -11.17 -6.31
N ASP A 42 20.99 -10.07 -6.60
CA ASP A 42 22.25 -10.08 -7.36
C ASP A 42 23.38 -10.83 -6.63
N LEU A 43 23.48 -10.68 -5.32
CA LEU A 43 24.43 -11.39 -4.49
C LEU A 43 24.14 -12.88 -4.43
N GLU A 44 22.89 -13.26 -4.28
CA GLU A 44 22.45 -14.65 -4.29
C GLU A 44 22.70 -15.33 -5.65
N ALA A 45 22.44 -14.61 -6.75
CA ALA A 45 22.76 -15.10 -8.10
C ALA A 45 24.26 -15.35 -8.27
N LYS A 46 25.11 -14.41 -7.84
CA LYS A 46 26.58 -14.54 -7.89
C LYS A 46 27.09 -15.67 -6.99
N PHE A 47 26.46 -15.86 -5.84
CA PHE A 47 26.82 -16.94 -4.92
C PHE A 47 26.45 -18.31 -5.49
N ARG A 48 25.36 -18.41 -6.23
CA ARG A 48 24.92 -19.63 -6.94
C ARG A 48 25.87 -20.00 -8.10
N ASP A 49 26.36 -18.98 -8.83
CA ASP A 49 27.32 -19.19 -9.93
C ASP A 49 28.72 -19.59 -9.42
N THR A 50 29.09 -19.18 -8.19
CA THR A 50 30.41 -19.51 -7.60
C THR A 50 30.43 -20.90 -6.93
N GLN A 51 29.28 -21.46 -6.62
CA GLN A 51 29.15 -22.83 -6.10
C GLN A 51 28.83 -23.83 -7.23
N GLY A 52 29.67 -23.85 -8.26
CA GLY A 52 29.69 -24.89 -9.28
C GLY A 52 30.12 -26.25 -8.71
N VAL A 53 29.44 -26.74 -7.69
CA VAL A 53 29.55 -28.11 -7.18
C VAL A 53 28.24 -28.80 -7.44
N THR A 54 28.23 -29.64 -8.44
CA THR A 54 27.16 -30.60 -8.71
C THR A 54 26.87 -31.43 -7.46
N PRO A 55 25.65 -31.49 -6.97
CA PRO A 55 25.28 -32.52 -6.01
C PRO A 55 25.24 -33.87 -6.77
N ASN A 56 26.12 -34.77 -6.41
CA ASN A 56 26.01 -36.16 -6.77
C ASN A 56 24.64 -36.71 -6.27
N PRO A 57 23.87 -37.40 -7.07
CA PRO A 57 22.64 -38.01 -6.59
C PRO A 57 22.98 -39.22 -5.74
N VAL A 58 22.84 -39.12 -4.45
CA VAL A 58 22.69 -40.30 -3.61
C VAL A 58 21.26 -40.78 -3.77
N SER A 59 21.17 -41.88 -4.46
CA SER A 59 20.00 -42.72 -4.57
C SER A 59 19.61 -43.22 -3.18
N ASP A 60 18.41 -42.94 -2.75
CA ASP A 60 17.65 -43.82 -1.90
C ASP A 60 16.17 -43.75 -2.26
N ASN A 61 15.75 -44.86 -2.83
CA ASN A 61 14.37 -45.19 -3.09
C ASN A 61 13.58 -45.22 -1.79
N VAL A 62 12.55 -44.43 -1.70
CA VAL A 62 11.31 -44.82 -1.00
C VAL A 62 10.12 -44.38 -1.85
N GLU A 63 9.30 -45.33 -2.10
CA GLU A 63 8.20 -45.38 -3.03
C GLU A 63 7.15 -44.27 -2.81
N ALA A 64 6.70 -43.79 -3.94
CA ALA A 64 5.49 -43.01 -4.05
C ALA A 64 4.26 -43.83 -3.64
N GLU A 65 3.48 -43.32 -2.72
CA GLU A 65 2.03 -43.50 -2.80
C GLU A 65 1.32 -42.17 -2.54
N THR A 66 0.90 -41.66 -3.64
CA THR A 66 -0.14 -40.69 -3.88
C THR A 66 -1.37 -40.98 -3.05
N THR A 67 -1.78 -40.08 -2.22
CA THR A 67 -3.20 -39.71 -2.18
C THR A 67 -3.33 -38.31 -1.57
N GLN A 68 -3.49 -37.34 -2.43
CA GLN A 68 -4.06 -36.06 -2.11
C GLN A 68 -5.48 -36.27 -1.54
N LYS A 69 -5.58 -36.34 -0.25
CA LYS A 69 -6.76 -35.87 0.47
C LYS A 69 -6.36 -34.63 1.23
N VAL A 70 -6.61 -33.51 0.58
CA VAL A 70 -6.54 -32.18 1.22
C VAL A 70 -7.52 -32.20 2.39
N LYS A 71 -6.98 -32.52 3.54
CA LYS A 71 -7.65 -32.40 4.81
C LYS A 71 -7.71 -30.91 5.15
N TYR A 72 -8.79 -30.26 4.74
CA TYR A 72 -9.18 -28.94 5.22
C TYR A 72 -9.55 -29.03 6.70
N GLN A 73 -8.58 -29.11 7.56
CA GLN A 73 -8.75 -28.91 8.99
C GLN A 73 -7.85 -27.75 9.42
N ASN A 74 -8.49 -26.65 9.88
CA ASN A 74 -7.99 -25.61 10.79
C ASN A 74 -6.46 -25.42 10.83
N SER A 75 -5.84 -25.17 9.70
CA SER A 75 -4.45 -24.69 9.72
C SER A 75 -4.45 -23.27 10.23
N ARG A 76 -4.04 -23.07 11.46
CA ARG A 76 -3.63 -21.76 11.97
C ARG A 76 -2.47 -21.30 11.09
N MET A 77 -2.63 -20.18 10.42
CA MET A 77 -1.57 -19.53 9.67
C MET A 77 -0.40 -19.26 10.63
N THR A 78 0.80 -19.65 10.26
CA THR A 78 1.98 -19.39 11.08
C THR A 78 2.30 -17.88 11.07
N VAL A 79 3.17 -17.43 11.96
CA VAL A 79 3.59 -16.02 12.00
C VAL A 79 4.33 -15.67 10.70
N ASP A 80 5.13 -16.58 10.18
CA ASP A 80 5.89 -16.36 8.94
C ASP A 80 4.96 -16.31 7.72
N ASP A 81 3.99 -17.23 7.61
CA ASP A 81 2.95 -17.18 6.56
C ASP A 81 2.17 -15.86 6.59
N THR A 82 1.92 -15.33 7.79
CA THR A 82 1.20 -14.07 7.97
C THR A 82 1.99 -12.88 7.43
N LYS A 83 3.29 -12.82 7.72
CA LYS A 83 4.18 -11.76 7.23
C LYS A 83 4.37 -11.82 5.72
N GLU A 84 4.54 -13.02 5.17
CA GLU A 84 4.67 -13.23 3.74
C GLU A 84 3.40 -12.79 3.01
N LEU A 85 2.23 -13.20 3.50
CA LEU A 85 0.95 -12.77 2.94
C LEU A 85 0.75 -11.26 3.06
N TYR A 86 1.12 -10.65 4.19
CA TYR A 86 1.04 -9.20 4.35
C TYR A 86 1.99 -8.46 3.38
N SER A 87 3.19 -8.98 3.16
CA SER A 87 4.12 -8.43 2.16
C SER A 87 3.54 -8.47 0.75
N ALA A 88 2.87 -9.56 0.38
CA ALA A 88 2.14 -9.67 -0.89
C ALA A 88 0.99 -8.66 -0.98
N VAL A 89 0.25 -8.45 0.11
CA VAL A 89 -0.80 -7.42 0.19
C VAL A 89 -0.21 -6.03 -0.04
N VAL A 90 0.87 -5.67 0.65
CA VAL A 90 1.53 -4.36 0.50
C VAL A 90 1.99 -4.16 -0.95
N ASN A 91 2.59 -5.18 -1.57
CA ASN A 91 3.01 -5.11 -2.96
C ASN A 91 1.84 -4.79 -3.91
N ILE A 92 0.68 -5.44 -3.74
CA ILE A 92 -0.53 -5.10 -4.53
C ILE A 92 -1.01 -3.67 -4.24
N MET A 93 -1.00 -3.25 -2.97
CA MET A 93 -1.43 -1.90 -2.60
C MET A 93 -0.52 -0.81 -3.18
N GLU A 94 0.77 -1.09 -3.38
CA GLU A 94 1.73 -0.15 -3.94
C GLU A 94 1.79 -0.17 -5.48
N SER A 95 1.55 -1.32 -6.11
CA SER A 95 1.79 -1.49 -7.55
C SER A 95 0.53 -1.54 -8.40
N SER A 96 -0.61 -1.94 -7.83
CA SER A 96 -1.82 -2.19 -8.63
C SER A 96 -2.73 -0.97 -8.74
N PRO A 97 -3.05 -0.50 -9.96
CA PRO A 97 -4.03 0.57 -10.13
C PRO A 97 -5.46 0.14 -9.80
N GLU A 98 -5.72 -1.15 -9.60
CA GLU A 98 -7.06 -1.65 -9.25
C GLU A 98 -7.56 -1.15 -7.91
N ILE A 99 -6.67 -0.82 -6.97
CA ILE A 99 -7.05 -0.30 -5.65
C ILE A 99 -7.79 1.04 -5.74
N TYR A 100 -7.62 1.77 -6.83
CA TYR A 100 -8.32 3.05 -7.10
C TYR A 100 -9.66 2.86 -7.82
N ARG A 101 -10.03 1.64 -8.20
CA ARG A 101 -11.34 1.38 -8.79
C ARG A 101 -12.44 1.42 -7.74
N LEU A 102 -13.60 1.95 -8.13
CA LEU A 102 -14.81 1.86 -7.32
C LEU A 102 -15.16 0.40 -7.06
N GLY A 103 -15.44 0.07 -5.79
CA GLY A 103 -15.84 -1.30 -5.42
C GLY A 103 -14.69 -2.27 -5.19
N PHE A 104 -13.42 -1.83 -5.27
CA PHE A 104 -12.30 -2.66 -4.82
C PHE A 104 -12.52 -3.04 -3.34
N ASN A 105 -12.40 -4.33 -3.04
CA ASN A 105 -12.73 -4.91 -1.74
C ASN A 105 -11.74 -6.01 -1.36
N VAL A 106 -11.91 -6.57 -0.16
CA VAL A 106 -11.01 -7.61 0.36
C VAL A 106 -11.09 -8.91 -0.45
N GLU A 107 -12.24 -9.21 -1.05
CA GLU A 107 -12.42 -10.37 -1.93
C GLU A 107 -11.52 -10.23 -3.16
N ARG A 108 -11.56 -9.05 -3.81
CA ARG A 108 -10.71 -8.80 -4.98
C ARG A 108 -9.23 -8.78 -4.64
N LEU A 109 -8.85 -8.18 -3.50
CA LEU A 109 -7.47 -8.25 -3.03
C LEU A 109 -7.03 -9.70 -2.80
N SER A 110 -7.91 -10.52 -2.22
CA SER A 110 -7.62 -11.93 -1.94
C SER A 110 -7.39 -12.76 -3.19
N GLU A 111 -8.11 -12.47 -4.27
CA GLU A 111 -7.87 -13.07 -5.59
C GLU A 111 -6.47 -12.70 -6.10
N LEU A 112 -6.07 -11.42 -6.00
CA LEU A 112 -4.79 -10.93 -6.48
C LEU A 112 -3.59 -11.51 -5.72
N VAL A 113 -3.74 -11.76 -4.42
CA VAL A 113 -2.69 -12.39 -3.60
C VAL A 113 -2.84 -13.92 -3.49
N HIS A 114 -3.75 -14.53 -4.28
CA HIS A 114 -4.02 -15.97 -4.32
C HIS A 114 -4.28 -16.58 -2.93
N SER A 115 -5.02 -15.86 -2.07
CA SER A 115 -5.32 -16.29 -0.71
C SER A 115 -6.82 -16.14 -0.40
N ARG A 116 -7.25 -16.60 0.77
CA ARG A 116 -8.66 -16.48 1.18
C ARG A 116 -8.89 -15.15 1.91
N PRO A 117 -10.07 -14.50 1.75
CA PRO A 117 -10.38 -13.22 2.40
C PRO A 117 -10.17 -13.22 3.93
N ARG A 118 -10.44 -14.34 4.58
CA ARG A 118 -10.20 -14.51 6.01
C ARG A 118 -8.73 -14.34 6.38
N TYR A 119 -7.82 -14.97 5.63
CA TYR A 119 -6.39 -14.89 5.90
C TYR A 119 -5.81 -13.53 5.55
N VAL A 120 -6.26 -12.91 4.46
CA VAL A 120 -5.88 -11.55 4.07
C VAL A 120 -6.30 -10.56 5.17
N SER A 121 -7.55 -10.65 5.65
CA SER A 121 -8.03 -9.80 6.75
C SER A 121 -7.25 -10.03 8.05
N GLN A 122 -6.89 -11.30 8.35
CA GLN A 122 -6.08 -11.64 9.53
C GLN A 122 -4.67 -11.05 9.42
N ALA A 123 -4.00 -11.20 8.26
CA ALA A 123 -2.66 -10.68 8.03
C ALA A 123 -2.63 -9.14 8.15
N ILE A 124 -3.60 -8.45 7.55
CA ILE A 124 -3.73 -6.99 7.68
C ILE A 124 -3.93 -6.58 9.14
N ASN A 125 -4.84 -7.24 9.86
CA ASN A 125 -5.09 -6.89 11.26
C ASN A 125 -3.88 -7.12 12.16
N GLN A 126 -3.10 -8.17 11.93
CA GLN A 126 -1.94 -8.52 12.75
C GLN A 126 -0.72 -7.65 12.46
N GLU A 127 -0.41 -7.41 11.19
CA GLU A 127 0.81 -6.71 10.79
C GLU A 127 0.61 -5.18 10.67
N TYR A 128 -0.55 -4.75 10.20
CA TYR A 128 -0.87 -3.33 10.07
C TYR A 128 -1.58 -2.74 11.30
N GLY A 129 -2.18 -3.59 12.12
CA GLY A 129 -2.88 -3.16 13.34
C GLY A 129 -4.27 -2.54 13.11
N SER A 130 -4.82 -2.64 11.89
CA SER A 130 -6.15 -2.14 11.56
C SER A 130 -6.80 -3.00 10.45
N ASN A 131 -7.97 -2.59 9.97
CA ASN A 131 -8.72 -3.36 8.98
C ASN A 131 -8.36 -2.96 7.54
N PHE A 132 -8.77 -3.81 6.58
CA PHE A 132 -8.57 -3.60 5.14
C PHE A 132 -9.05 -2.22 4.65
N ASN A 133 -10.22 -1.77 5.09
CA ASN A 133 -10.76 -0.49 4.62
C ASN A 133 -9.91 0.70 5.08
N THR A 134 -9.34 0.63 6.28
CA THR A 134 -8.42 1.65 6.77
C THR A 134 -7.14 1.68 5.93
N LEU A 135 -6.53 0.52 5.71
CA LEU A 135 -5.35 0.37 4.87
C LEU A 135 -5.61 0.89 3.44
N LEU A 136 -6.68 0.43 2.78
CA LEU A 136 -7.05 0.86 1.43
C LEU A 136 -7.25 2.39 1.36
N ASN A 137 -7.94 2.93 2.33
CA ASN A 137 -8.24 4.36 2.36
C ASN A 137 -6.99 5.22 2.54
N GLU A 138 -6.00 4.77 3.30
CA GLU A 138 -4.72 5.48 3.43
C GLU A 138 -3.98 5.55 2.09
N TYR A 139 -3.88 4.43 1.36
CA TYR A 139 -3.29 4.41 0.02
C TYR A 139 -4.04 5.34 -0.95
N ARG A 140 -5.37 5.33 -0.92
CA ARG A 140 -6.21 6.21 -1.75
C ARG A 140 -6.04 7.69 -1.42
N ILE A 141 -5.92 8.05 -0.14
CA ILE A 141 -5.68 9.44 0.26
C ILE A 141 -4.26 9.86 -0.11
N LYS A 142 -3.27 8.99 0.04
CA LYS A 142 -1.89 9.25 -0.41
C LYS A 142 -1.84 9.58 -1.89
N GLU A 143 -2.49 8.77 -2.72
CA GLU A 143 -2.61 9.03 -4.17
C GLU A 143 -3.38 10.34 -4.46
N ALA A 144 -4.47 10.61 -3.73
CA ALA A 144 -5.20 11.88 -3.87
C ALA A 144 -4.30 13.08 -3.56
N CYS A 145 -3.40 12.99 -2.58
CA CYS A 145 -2.43 14.03 -2.30
C CYS A 145 -1.47 14.25 -3.46
N CYS A 146 -1.00 13.18 -4.10
CA CYS A 146 -0.16 13.28 -5.30
C CYS A 146 -0.91 13.98 -6.45
N ARG A 147 -2.17 13.61 -6.70
CA ARG A 147 -3.00 14.22 -7.75
C ARG A 147 -3.35 15.68 -7.48
N LEU A 148 -3.60 16.03 -6.22
CA LEU A 148 -3.87 17.40 -5.80
C LEU A 148 -2.60 18.26 -5.69
N GLY A 149 -1.44 17.62 -5.56
CA GLY A 149 -0.14 18.23 -5.33
C GLY A 149 0.52 18.91 -6.54
N GLY A 150 -0.25 19.17 -7.62
CA GLY A 150 0.26 19.88 -8.80
C GLY A 150 0.66 18.96 -9.95
N ASN A 151 0.28 17.69 -9.93
CA ASN A 151 0.46 16.79 -11.06
C ASN A 151 -0.28 17.34 -12.30
N PRO A 152 0.44 17.60 -13.43
CA PRO A 152 -0.14 18.21 -14.64
C PRO A 152 -1.37 17.50 -15.18
N ASP A 153 -1.41 16.18 -15.07
CA ASP A 153 -2.52 15.36 -15.58
C ASP A 153 -3.84 15.61 -14.86
N TYR A 154 -3.77 16.11 -13.62
CA TYR A 154 -4.92 16.31 -12.74
C TYR A 154 -5.20 17.78 -12.41
N VAL A 155 -4.42 18.74 -12.96
CA VAL A 155 -4.51 20.16 -12.62
C VAL A 155 -5.89 20.76 -12.88
N ASN A 156 -6.59 20.27 -13.90
CA ASN A 156 -7.94 20.72 -14.29
C ASN A 156 -9.07 19.91 -13.66
N MET A 157 -8.76 18.88 -12.88
CA MET A 157 -9.79 18.07 -12.24
C MET A 157 -10.37 18.77 -11.01
N THR A 158 -11.67 18.60 -10.82
CA THR A 158 -12.36 19.04 -9.60
C THR A 158 -11.98 18.13 -8.43
N ILE A 159 -12.17 18.63 -7.20
CA ILE A 159 -12.00 17.81 -5.99
C ILE A 159 -12.85 16.53 -6.03
N GLU A 160 -14.07 16.64 -6.60
CA GLU A 160 -14.97 15.51 -6.78
C GLU A 160 -14.42 14.49 -7.79
N GLY A 161 -13.93 14.97 -8.94
CA GLY A 161 -13.29 14.12 -9.94
C GLY A 161 -12.04 13.43 -9.38
N ILE A 162 -11.23 14.12 -8.57
CA ILE A 162 -10.10 13.49 -7.86
C ILE A 162 -10.60 12.40 -6.90
N ALA A 163 -11.64 12.68 -6.09
CA ALA A 163 -12.20 11.68 -5.17
C ALA A 163 -12.68 10.42 -5.91
N GLU A 164 -13.40 10.58 -7.01
CA GLU A 164 -13.85 9.47 -7.85
C GLU A 164 -12.67 8.70 -8.47
N SER A 165 -11.67 9.41 -8.97
CA SER A 165 -10.50 8.83 -9.63
C SER A 165 -9.64 7.98 -8.69
N VAL A 166 -9.73 8.21 -7.37
CA VAL A 166 -9.06 7.38 -6.35
C VAL A 166 -10.02 6.40 -5.65
N GLY A 167 -11.23 6.22 -6.19
CA GLY A 167 -12.16 5.16 -5.77
C GLY A 167 -13.14 5.54 -4.66
N PHE A 168 -13.36 6.82 -4.37
CA PHE A 168 -14.41 7.25 -3.45
C PHE A 168 -15.72 7.52 -4.17
N LYS A 169 -16.82 6.97 -3.64
CA LYS A 169 -18.18 7.20 -4.14
C LYS A 169 -18.79 8.54 -3.69
N SER A 170 -18.29 9.08 -2.57
CA SER A 170 -18.87 10.24 -1.91
C SER A 170 -17.81 11.29 -1.62
N ARG A 171 -18.01 12.49 -2.15
CA ARG A 171 -17.21 13.68 -1.84
C ARG A 171 -17.15 13.98 -0.35
N THR A 172 -18.25 13.76 0.38
CA THR A 172 -18.33 14.01 1.81
C THR A 172 -17.43 13.04 2.59
N SER A 173 -17.53 11.74 2.30
CA SER A 173 -16.69 10.72 2.93
C SER A 173 -15.22 10.93 2.60
N PHE A 174 -14.90 11.25 1.34
CA PHE A 174 -13.56 11.61 0.92
C PHE A 174 -13.02 12.80 1.70
N GLY A 175 -13.76 13.91 1.75
CA GLY A 175 -13.33 15.14 2.43
C GLY A 175 -13.10 14.96 3.93
N ALA A 176 -13.96 14.21 4.60
CA ALA A 176 -13.83 13.89 6.03
C ALA A 176 -12.56 13.06 6.30
N LEU A 177 -12.36 12.01 5.52
CA LEU A 177 -11.22 11.11 5.66
C LEU A 177 -9.90 11.78 5.28
N PHE A 178 -9.89 12.53 4.17
CA PHE A 178 -8.74 13.31 3.74
C PHE A 178 -8.29 14.27 4.85
N LYS A 179 -9.24 14.98 5.47
CA LYS A 179 -8.95 15.88 6.58
C LYS A 179 -8.46 15.14 7.83
N SER A 180 -9.01 13.97 8.12
CA SER A 180 -8.57 13.14 9.26
C SER A 180 -7.12 12.69 9.11
N ILE A 181 -6.70 12.29 7.90
CA ILE A 181 -5.36 11.77 7.63
C ILE A 181 -4.35 12.91 7.46
N THR A 182 -4.67 13.94 6.68
CA THR A 182 -3.72 15.02 6.32
C THR A 182 -3.76 16.22 7.24
N GLY A 183 -4.80 16.33 8.07
CA GLY A 183 -5.09 17.54 8.85
C GLY A 183 -5.72 18.69 8.06
N LEU A 184 -5.80 18.59 6.72
CA LEU A 184 -6.28 19.65 5.82
C LEU A 184 -7.51 19.18 5.03
N SER A 185 -8.40 20.11 4.68
CA SER A 185 -9.40 19.80 3.66
C SER A 185 -8.74 19.66 2.27
N PRO A 186 -9.31 18.85 1.35
CA PRO A 186 -8.77 18.70 -0.01
C PRO A 186 -8.55 20.06 -0.73
N SER A 187 -9.49 21.00 -0.57
CA SER A 187 -9.37 22.33 -1.16
C SER A 187 -8.26 23.16 -0.55
N ALA A 188 -8.03 23.03 0.78
CA ALA A 188 -6.92 23.72 1.45
C ALA A 188 -5.58 23.13 1.01
N TYR A 189 -5.50 21.80 0.90
CA TYR A 189 -4.32 21.10 0.42
C TYR A 189 -3.96 21.52 -1.02
N GLN A 190 -4.90 21.47 -1.95
CA GLN A 190 -4.71 21.89 -3.34
C GLN A 190 -4.29 23.37 -3.45
N LYS A 191 -4.85 24.23 -2.60
CA LYS A 191 -4.44 25.64 -2.59
C LYS A 191 -3.01 25.83 -2.11
N MET A 192 -2.57 25.06 -1.12
CA MET A 192 -1.19 25.14 -0.62
C MET A 192 -0.19 24.65 -1.66
N SER A 193 -0.47 23.53 -2.35
CA SER A 193 0.39 22.97 -3.39
C SER A 193 0.62 23.93 -4.57
N ARG A 194 -0.39 24.75 -4.91
CA ARG A 194 -0.27 25.77 -5.98
C ARG A 194 0.48 27.03 -5.58
N MET A 195 0.84 27.17 -4.31
CA MET A 195 1.52 28.36 -3.76
C MET A 195 3.01 28.11 -3.49
N GLU A 196 3.45 26.88 -3.59
CA GLU A 196 4.86 26.44 -3.51
C GLU A 196 5.47 26.24 -4.89
#